data_a3b03756b2560e51fa46a028d33215dd
#
_entry.id   a3b03756b2560e51fa46a028d33215dd
#
_cell.length_a   1.000
_cell.length_b   1.000
_cell.length_c   1.000
_cell.angle_alpha   90.00
_cell.angle_beta   90.00
_cell.angle_gamma   90.00
#
_symmetry.space_group_name_H-M   'P 1'
#
loop_
_entity.id
_entity.type
_entity.pdbx_description
1 polymer ?
#
loop_
_entity_poly.entity_id
_entity_poly.type
_entity_poly.pdbx_seq_one_letter_code
_entity_poly.pdbx_strand_id
1 'polypeptide(L)'
;MGQYYKTRLFNEETKEVLVFNRRVDDEYTWGKLREHSWWFNPFVNAICEKIYEKPHRVAWVGDYADECEFYEEVWNVDGIGVKSTDFLLDGKVLVNHDRKIYLDCDKYFKMNRVYDKGKLTVWCLHPLPLLTAIGNGRGSGDYRGTDENLVGDWYNDLISVEMQPPLDYKDCTDYHFK
;
A
#
# COMPACT_ATOMS: atom_id res chain seq x y z
N MET A 1 21.51 2.29 6.73
CA MET A 1 20.58 3.27 6.14
C MET A 1 19.25 2.59 5.95
N GLY A 2 18.11 3.30 6.13
CA GLY A 2 16.79 2.71 5.92
C GLY A 2 16.44 2.66 4.43
N GLN A 3 15.60 1.73 4.04
CA GLN A 3 14.99 1.71 2.71
C GLN A 3 13.76 2.61 2.69
N TYR A 4 13.63 3.42 1.65
CA TYR A 4 12.51 4.32 1.42
C TYR A 4 11.74 3.89 0.18
N TYR A 5 10.46 4.24 0.11
CA TYR A 5 9.56 3.78 -0.94
C TYR A 5 8.82 4.94 -1.57
N LYS A 6 8.66 4.88 -2.89
CA LYS A 6 7.73 5.70 -3.67
C LYS A 6 6.64 4.80 -4.24
N THR A 7 5.44 5.36 -4.41
CA THR A 7 4.30 4.62 -4.97
C THR A 7 4.15 4.93 -6.44
N ARG A 8 4.06 3.90 -7.25
CA ARG A 8 3.73 3.96 -8.67
C ARG A 8 2.30 3.47 -8.88
N LEU A 9 1.49 4.26 -9.58
CA LEU A 9 0.18 3.87 -10.11
C LEU A 9 0.24 3.92 -11.63
N PHE A 10 -0.16 2.85 -12.29
CA PHE A 10 -0.31 2.80 -13.75
C PHE A 10 -1.76 2.50 -14.11
N ASN A 11 -2.37 3.39 -14.88
CA ASN A 11 -3.71 3.21 -15.41
C ASN A 11 -3.64 2.52 -16.78
N GLU A 12 -4.17 1.31 -16.88
CA GLU A 12 -4.13 0.53 -18.14
C GLU A 12 -4.97 1.14 -19.28
N GLU A 13 -6.03 1.86 -18.95
CA GLU A 13 -6.91 2.48 -19.95
C GLU A 13 -6.28 3.74 -20.56
N THR A 14 -5.81 4.65 -19.69
CA THR A 14 -5.23 5.94 -20.13
C THR A 14 -3.75 5.86 -20.48
N LYS A 15 -3.06 4.76 -20.09
CA LYS A 15 -1.60 4.58 -20.17
C LYS A 15 -0.81 5.59 -19.32
N GLU A 16 -1.48 6.22 -18.39
CA GLU A 16 -0.86 7.19 -17.49
C GLU A 16 -0.09 6.50 -16.37
N VAL A 17 1.12 6.98 -16.12
CA VAL A 17 1.95 6.61 -14.96
C VAL A 17 1.97 7.78 -13.99
N LEU A 18 1.63 7.53 -12.74
CA LEU A 18 1.74 8.49 -11.65
C LEU A 18 2.72 7.94 -10.61
N VAL A 19 3.72 8.73 -10.28
CA VAL A 19 4.68 8.41 -9.21
C VAL A 19 4.43 9.36 -8.04
N PHE A 20 4.17 8.80 -6.87
CA PHE A 20 3.93 9.57 -5.65
C PHE A 20 5.10 9.39 -4.69
N ASN A 21 5.64 10.53 -4.23
CA ASN A 21 6.50 10.53 -3.05
C ASN A 21 5.63 10.70 -1.79
N ARG A 22 6.22 10.47 -0.62
CA ARG A 22 5.49 10.59 0.65
C ARG A 22 5.39 12.05 1.13
N ARG A 23 4.95 12.94 0.26
CA ARG A 23 4.65 14.32 0.56
C ARG A 23 3.15 14.47 0.75
N VAL A 24 2.73 14.95 1.92
CA VAL A 24 1.34 15.24 2.26
C VAL A 24 1.24 16.70 2.65
N ASP A 25 0.40 17.47 1.97
CA ASP A 25 0.17 18.90 2.27
C ASP A 25 1.46 19.72 2.47
N ASP A 26 2.41 19.55 1.54
CA ASP A 26 3.73 20.20 1.56
C ASP A 26 4.70 19.74 2.67
N GLU A 27 4.31 18.83 3.54
CA GLU A 27 5.20 18.17 4.48
C GLU A 27 5.86 16.96 3.84
N TYR A 28 7.19 16.96 3.75
CA TYR A 28 7.96 15.85 3.21
C TYR A 28 8.38 14.90 4.32
N THR A 29 7.94 13.64 4.21
CA THR A 29 8.36 12.56 5.09
C THR A 29 8.89 11.38 4.27
N TRP A 30 9.97 10.77 4.72
CA TRP A 30 10.50 9.57 4.08
C TRP A 30 9.58 8.37 4.30
N GLY A 31 9.20 7.70 3.22
CA GLY A 31 8.28 6.57 3.25
C GLY A 31 8.97 5.24 3.47
N LYS A 32 9.13 4.80 4.72
CA LYS A 32 9.59 3.45 5.03
C LYS A 32 8.40 2.48 5.09
N LEU A 33 8.59 1.25 4.71
CA LEU A 33 7.50 0.29 4.57
C LEU A 33 6.78 0.01 5.90
N ARG A 34 7.49 -0.43 6.93
CA ARG A 34 6.87 -0.74 8.22
C ARG A 34 6.45 0.49 9.02
N GLU A 35 7.34 1.47 9.13
CA GLU A 35 7.16 2.61 10.03
C GLU A 35 6.06 3.58 9.54
N HIS A 36 5.73 3.54 8.26
CA HIS A 36 4.83 4.52 7.64
C HIS A 36 3.65 3.90 6.88
N SER A 37 3.38 2.63 7.05
CA SER A 37 2.23 1.95 6.45
C SER A 37 1.20 1.56 7.50
N TRP A 38 0.81 2.51 8.37
CA TRP A 38 -0.27 2.24 9.33
C TRP A 38 -1.64 2.58 8.73
N TRP A 39 -2.68 2.01 9.28
CA TRP A 39 -4.04 2.00 8.76
C TRP A 39 -4.64 3.40 8.47
N PHE A 40 -4.39 4.38 9.32
CA PHE A 40 -4.89 5.75 9.15
C PHE A 40 -3.81 6.70 8.60
N ASN A 41 -2.81 6.18 7.93
CA ASN A 41 -1.77 7.01 7.36
C ASN A 41 -2.32 7.89 6.23
N PRO A 42 -2.20 9.23 6.30
CA PRO A 42 -2.80 10.13 5.32
C PRO A 42 -2.32 9.89 3.88
N PHE A 43 -1.04 9.53 3.70
CA PHE A 43 -0.50 9.21 2.38
C PHE A 43 -1.11 7.92 1.83
N VAL A 44 -1.17 6.87 2.64
CA VAL A 44 -1.74 5.58 2.21
C VAL A 44 -3.23 5.73 1.89
N ASN A 45 -3.98 6.46 2.73
CA ASN A 45 -5.39 6.75 2.48
C ASN A 45 -5.60 7.53 1.17
N ALA A 46 -4.75 8.51 0.88
CA ALA A 46 -4.83 9.27 -0.38
C ALA A 46 -4.53 8.38 -1.61
N ILE A 47 -3.60 7.42 -1.49
CA ILE A 47 -3.39 6.43 -2.56
C ILE A 47 -4.61 5.52 -2.71
N CYS A 48 -5.20 5.05 -1.61
CA CYS A 48 -6.45 4.26 -1.65
C CYS A 48 -7.61 5.02 -2.32
N GLU A 49 -7.74 6.32 -2.05
CA GLU A 49 -8.73 7.18 -2.72
C GLU A 49 -8.49 7.28 -4.23
N LYS A 50 -7.21 7.33 -4.68
CA LYS A 50 -6.88 7.37 -6.11
C LYS A 50 -7.31 6.11 -6.87
N ILE A 51 -7.25 4.97 -6.21
CA ILE A 51 -7.65 3.69 -6.79
C ILE A 51 -9.09 3.28 -6.43
N TYR A 52 -9.85 4.15 -5.77
CA TYR A 52 -11.25 3.88 -5.43
C TYR A 52 -12.12 3.84 -6.69
N GLU A 53 -12.74 2.69 -6.95
CA GLU A 53 -13.53 2.38 -8.15
C GLU A 53 -12.77 2.65 -9.48
N LYS A 54 -11.44 2.69 -9.41
CA LYS A 54 -10.54 2.95 -10.55
C LYS A 54 -9.33 2.03 -10.48
N PRO A 55 -9.38 0.84 -11.06
CA PRO A 55 -8.26 -0.09 -11.01
C PRO A 55 -6.97 0.49 -11.59
N HIS A 56 -5.86 0.31 -10.87
CA HIS A 56 -4.51 0.67 -11.30
C HIS A 56 -3.56 -0.47 -11.00
N ARG A 57 -2.51 -0.60 -11.79
CA ARG A 57 -1.36 -1.41 -11.36
C ARG A 57 -0.59 -0.65 -10.30
N VAL A 58 -0.39 -1.30 -9.16
CA VAL A 58 0.16 -0.66 -7.96
C VAL A 58 1.52 -1.26 -7.62
N ALA A 59 2.51 -0.41 -7.41
CA ALA A 59 3.81 -0.82 -6.91
C ALA A 59 4.35 0.18 -5.87
N TRP A 60 4.83 -0.34 -4.74
CA TRP A 60 5.61 0.39 -3.74
C TRP A 60 7.08 0.06 -3.96
N VAL A 61 7.82 0.96 -4.63
CA VAL A 61 9.19 0.71 -5.12
C VAL A 61 10.22 1.29 -4.15
N GLY A 62 11.05 0.41 -3.59
CA GLY A 62 12.14 0.78 -2.67
C GLY A 62 13.34 1.40 -3.38
N ASP A 63 14.07 2.28 -2.68
CA ASP A 63 15.28 2.96 -3.20
C ASP A 63 16.51 2.04 -3.36
N TYR A 64 16.39 0.79 -2.92
CA TYR A 64 17.37 -0.27 -3.16
C TYR A 64 16.83 -1.40 -4.05
N ALA A 65 15.71 -1.20 -4.72
CA ALA A 65 15.11 -2.16 -5.64
C ALA A 65 15.66 -2.01 -7.06
N ASP A 66 16.96 -1.91 -7.21
CA ASP A 66 17.71 -1.66 -8.46
C ASP A 66 17.48 -2.73 -9.54
N GLU A 67 17.03 -3.92 -9.16
CA GLU A 67 16.61 -4.97 -10.09
C GLU A 67 15.14 -4.84 -10.57
N CYS A 68 14.40 -3.88 -10.02
CA CYS A 68 13.01 -3.64 -10.39
C CYS A 68 12.91 -2.96 -11.76
N GLU A 69 12.06 -3.47 -12.64
CA GLU A 69 11.83 -2.92 -13.99
C GLU A 69 11.35 -1.46 -13.99
N PHE A 70 10.73 -0.98 -12.89
CA PHE A 70 10.23 0.40 -12.75
C PHE A 70 11.16 1.29 -11.93
N TYR A 71 12.35 0.81 -11.54
CA TYR A 71 13.24 1.57 -10.65
C TYR A 71 13.58 2.95 -11.21
N GLU A 72 14.08 2.99 -12.45
CA GLU A 72 14.47 4.24 -13.11
C GLU A 72 13.26 5.19 -13.32
N GLU A 73 12.09 4.65 -13.69
CA GLU A 73 10.85 5.41 -13.86
C GLU A 73 10.41 6.07 -12.55
N VAL A 74 10.61 5.40 -11.42
CA VAL A 74 10.16 5.85 -10.11
C VAL A 74 11.19 6.76 -9.43
N TRP A 75 12.48 6.42 -9.51
CA TRP A 75 13.50 7.12 -8.71
C TRP A 75 14.16 8.28 -9.43
N ASN A 76 14.06 8.38 -10.75
CA ASN A 76 14.57 9.52 -11.52
C ASN A 76 13.58 10.70 -11.59
N VAL A 77 12.44 10.62 -10.94
CA VAL A 77 11.45 11.71 -10.85
C VAL A 77 11.24 12.13 -9.39
N ASP A 78 10.93 13.41 -9.17
CA ASP A 78 10.64 13.91 -7.81
C ASP A 78 9.41 13.26 -7.19
N GLY A 79 8.45 12.88 -8.02
CA GLY A 79 7.16 12.35 -7.61
C GLY A 79 6.18 13.45 -7.18
N ILE A 80 4.92 13.06 -7.13
CA ILE A 80 3.79 13.94 -6.81
C ILE A 80 3.49 13.83 -5.32
N GLY A 81 3.27 14.96 -4.64
CA GLY A 81 2.68 14.98 -3.32
C GLY A 81 1.17 14.76 -3.37
N VAL A 82 0.59 14.31 -2.28
CA VAL A 82 -0.85 14.13 -2.13
C VAL A 82 -1.41 15.13 -1.13
N LYS A 83 -2.69 15.48 -1.27
CA LYS A 83 -3.42 16.22 -0.25
C LYS A 83 -3.95 15.25 0.79
N SER A 84 -4.04 15.70 2.04
CA SER A 84 -4.77 14.96 3.07
C SER A 84 -6.21 14.70 2.63
N THR A 85 -6.73 13.55 3.00
CA THR A 85 -8.08 13.14 2.66
C THR A 85 -8.79 12.55 3.87
N ASP A 86 -10.10 12.71 3.93
CA ASP A 86 -10.98 12.03 4.88
C ASP A 86 -11.38 10.62 4.40
N PHE A 87 -10.78 10.16 3.30
CA PHE A 87 -11.06 8.83 2.77
C PHE A 87 -10.62 7.75 3.75
N LEU A 88 -11.54 6.88 4.10
CA LEU A 88 -11.32 5.73 4.98
C LEU A 88 -11.74 4.45 4.29
N LEU A 89 -11.17 3.34 4.74
CA LEU A 89 -11.47 2.00 4.21
C LEU A 89 -12.63 1.30 4.91
N ASP A 90 -13.31 1.97 5.84
CA ASP A 90 -14.46 1.39 6.54
C ASP A 90 -15.55 0.96 5.54
N GLY A 91 -16.02 -0.27 5.67
CA GLY A 91 -17.02 -0.86 4.79
C GLY A 91 -16.55 -1.11 3.35
N LYS A 92 -15.25 -1.13 3.10
CA LYS A 92 -14.66 -1.31 1.76
C LYS A 92 -13.79 -2.56 1.70
N VAL A 93 -13.44 -2.93 0.47
CA VAL A 93 -12.54 -4.05 0.20
C VAL A 93 -11.40 -3.59 -0.70
N LEU A 94 -10.21 -4.16 -0.50
CA LEU A 94 -9.12 -4.11 -1.48
C LEU A 94 -9.32 -5.28 -2.45
N VAL A 95 -9.33 -5.00 -3.73
CA VAL A 95 -9.59 -5.98 -4.79
C VAL A 95 -8.35 -6.14 -5.65
N ASN A 96 -7.90 -7.38 -5.83
CA ASN A 96 -6.88 -7.74 -6.79
C ASN A 96 -7.55 -8.41 -8.00
N HIS A 97 -7.59 -7.70 -9.12
CA HIS A 97 -8.31 -8.13 -10.32
C HIS A 97 -7.56 -9.21 -11.11
N ASP A 98 -6.23 -9.21 -11.08
CA ASP A 98 -5.43 -10.22 -11.78
C ASP A 98 -5.61 -11.61 -11.16
N ARG A 99 -5.71 -11.65 -9.82
CA ARG A 99 -5.86 -12.90 -9.06
C ARG A 99 -7.29 -13.26 -8.73
N LYS A 100 -8.23 -12.37 -8.98
CA LYS A 100 -9.64 -12.52 -8.58
C LYS A 100 -9.82 -12.83 -7.10
N ILE A 101 -9.15 -12.04 -6.28
CA ILE A 101 -9.23 -12.12 -4.81
C ILE A 101 -9.53 -10.74 -4.22
N TYR A 102 -10.06 -10.73 -3.01
CA TYR A 102 -10.26 -9.48 -2.27
C TYR A 102 -9.92 -9.66 -0.79
N LEU A 103 -9.60 -8.52 -0.16
CA LEU A 103 -9.37 -8.40 1.27
C LEU A 103 -10.42 -7.46 1.86
N ASP A 104 -11.24 -7.98 2.80
CA ASP A 104 -12.22 -7.20 3.55
C ASP A 104 -11.50 -6.33 4.58
N CYS A 105 -11.59 -5.01 4.39
CA CYS A 105 -10.84 -4.05 5.19
C CYS A 105 -11.26 -4.03 6.67
N ASP A 106 -12.55 -4.14 6.96
CA ASP A 106 -13.05 -4.16 8.34
C ASP A 106 -12.63 -5.44 9.07
N LYS A 107 -12.76 -6.58 8.40
CA LYS A 107 -12.33 -7.87 8.93
C LYS A 107 -10.81 -7.89 9.18
N TYR A 108 -10.02 -7.45 8.20
CA TYR A 108 -8.57 -7.36 8.30
C TYR A 108 -8.15 -6.45 9.47
N PHE A 109 -8.70 -5.23 9.56
CA PHE A 109 -8.39 -4.30 10.65
C PHE A 109 -8.72 -4.90 12.02
N LYS A 110 -9.88 -5.53 12.16
CA LYS A 110 -10.30 -6.20 13.40
C LYS A 110 -9.35 -7.31 13.81
N MET A 111 -8.81 -8.07 12.86
CA MET A 111 -7.90 -9.20 13.11
C MET A 111 -6.47 -8.75 13.42
N ASN A 112 -5.99 -7.68 12.78
CA ASN A 112 -4.59 -7.26 12.81
C ASN A 112 -4.31 -6.08 13.74
N ARG A 113 -5.34 -5.40 14.26
CA ARG A 113 -5.15 -4.29 15.18
C ARG A 113 -4.49 -4.72 16.50
N VAL A 114 -3.55 -3.92 16.96
CA VAL A 114 -2.87 -4.10 18.24
C VAL A 114 -3.19 -2.91 19.13
N TYR A 115 -3.56 -3.20 20.38
CA TYR A 115 -3.80 -2.16 21.39
C TYR A 115 -2.52 -1.90 22.16
N ASP A 116 -2.02 -0.68 22.10
CA ASP A 116 -0.97 -0.22 23.02
C ASP A 116 -1.64 0.17 24.34
N LYS A 117 -1.51 -0.71 25.32
CA LYS A 117 -2.10 -0.54 26.68
C LYS A 117 -1.62 0.72 27.40
N GLY A 118 -0.47 1.29 27.01
CA GLY A 118 0.10 2.50 27.60
C GLY A 118 -0.37 3.80 26.98
N LYS A 119 -0.87 3.77 25.73
CA LYS A 119 -1.18 4.98 24.95
C LYS A 119 -2.63 5.12 24.49
N LEU A 120 -3.50 4.16 24.82
CA LEU A 120 -4.88 4.08 24.30
C LEU A 120 -4.98 4.18 22.77
N THR A 121 -3.90 3.83 22.06
CA THR A 121 -3.84 3.89 20.60
C THR A 121 -4.03 2.49 20.01
N VAL A 122 -4.81 2.45 18.95
CA VAL A 122 -4.95 1.25 18.12
C VAL A 122 -3.99 1.38 16.95
N TRP A 123 -3.12 0.41 16.81
CA TRP A 123 -2.18 0.35 15.70
C TRP A 123 -2.47 -0.86 14.83
N CYS A 124 -2.40 -0.69 13.52
CA CYS A 124 -2.59 -1.74 12.53
C CYS A 124 -1.75 -1.39 11.30
N LEU A 125 -1.02 -2.35 10.74
CA LEU A 125 -0.37 -2.15 9.45
C LEU A 125 -1.40 -2.19 8.33
N HIS A 126 -1.26 -1.27 7.38
CA HIS A 126 -2.08 -1.24 6.19
C HIS A 126 -1.58 -2.27 5.16
N PRO A 127 -2.42 -3.17 4.64
CA PRO A 127 -1.95 -4.25 3.78
C PRO A 127 -1.45 -3.78 2.40
N LEU A 128 -2.03 -2.71 1.82
CA LEU A 128 -1.70 -2.28 0.46
C LEU A 128 -0.21 -2.02 0.23
N PRO A 129 0.50 -1.19 1.03
CA PRO A 129 1.93 -0.99 0.83
C PRO A 129 2.75 -2.27 0.97
N LEU A 130 2.39 -3.13 1.93
CA LEU A 130 3.11 -4.39 2.16
C LEU A 130 2.92 -5.37 1.00
N LEU A 131 1.69 -5.57 0.56
CA LEU A 131 1.37 -6.48 -0.53
C LEU A 131 1.96 -6.06 -1.88
N THR A 132 2.16 -4.75 -2.09
CA THR A 132 2.63 -4.21 -3.37
C THR A 132 4.09 -3.74 -3.37
N ALA A 133 4.82 -3.99 -2.28
CA ALA A 133 6.21 -3.57 -2.14
C ALA A 133 7.16 -4.39 -3.00
N ILE A 134 8.19 -3.72 -3.53
CA ILE A 134 9.39 -4.35 -4.03
C ILE A 134 10.62 -3.67 -3.44
N GLY A 135 11.50 -4.45 -2.87
CA GLY A 135 12.74 -4.00 -2.23
C GLY A 135 13.75 -5.13 -2.20
N ASN A 136 14.94 -4.88 -1.68
CA ASN A 136 15.98 -5.90 -1.61
C ASN A 136 16.26 -6.44 -0.19
N GLY A 137 15.46 -6.03 0.79
CA GLY A 137 15.59 -6.49 2.17
C GLY A 137 16.84 -6.01 2.92
N ARG A 138 17.64 -5.09 2.33
CA ARG A 138 18.90 -4.60 2.92
C ARG A 138 18.73 -3.36 3.80
N GLY A 139 17.56 -2.71 3.72
CA GLY A 139 17.27 -1.49 4.47
C GLY A 139 16.68 -1.75 5.87
N SER A 140 16.95 -0.86 6.85
CA SER A 140 16.10 -0.78 8.04
C SER A 140 14.77 -0.12 7.65
N GLY A 141 13.67 -0.57 8.25
CA GLY A 141 12.32 -0.09 7.92
C GLY A 141 11.55 -0.98 6.94
N ASP A 142 12.18 -2.04 6.42
CA ASP A 142 11.48 -3.13 5.76
C ASP A 142 10.63 -3.89 6.78
N TYR A 143 9.54 -4.45 6.29
CA TYR A 143 8.71 -5.29 7.13
C TYR A 143 9.38 -6.65 7.39
N ARG A 144 9.44 -7.02 8.67
CA ARG A 144 9.88 -8.33 9.15
C ARG A 144 8.97 -8.73 10.30
N GLY A 145 8.01 -9.56 10.01
CA GLY A 145 6.99 -9.96 10.99
C GLY A 145 6.20 -11.16 10.53
N THR A 146 4.97 -11.31 11.01
CA THR A 146 4.06 -12.37 10.55
C THR A 146 3.71 -12.17 9.07
N ASP A 147 3.58 -13.26 8.35
CA ASP A 147 3.28 -13.26 6.90
C ASP A 147 4.25 -12.43 6.04
N GLU A 148 5.51 -12.32 6.48
CA GLU A 148 6.58 -11.64 5.73
C GLU A 148 6.71 -12.15 4.28
N ASN A 149 6.41 -13.42 4.05
CA ASN A 149 6.41 -14.04 2.72
C ASN A 149 5.35 -13.47 1.76
N LEU A 150 4.35 -12.74 2.26
CA LEU A 150 3.33 -12.07 1.46
C LEU A 150 3.72 -10.64 1.06
N VAL A 151 4.84 -10.12 1.58
CA VAL A 151 5.34 -8.80 1.17
C VAL A 151 5.71 -8.84 -0.31
N GLY A 152 5.07 -7.95 -1.09
CA GLY A 152 5.22 -7.89 -2.54
C GLY A 152 4.43 -8.94 -3.33
N ASP A 153 3.59 -9.75 -2.66
CA ASP A 153 2.80 -10.77 -3.35
C ASP A 153 1.86 -10.19 -4.42
N TRP A 154 1.38 -8.97 -4.24
CA TRP A 154 0.55 -8.23 -5.21
C TRP A 154 1.32 -7.17 -5.99
N TYR A 155 2.65 -7.26 -6.02
CA TYR A 155 3.47 -6.31 -6.74
C TYR A 155 3.05 -6.17 -8.21
N ASN A 156 2.75 -4.93 -8.62
CA ASN A 156 2.30 -4.56 -9.96
C ASN A 156 1.02 -5.26 -10.45
N ASP A 157 0.25 -5.87 -9.56
CA ASP A 157 -1.08 -6.39 -9.89
C ASP A 157 -2.08 -5.23 -10.07
N LEU A 158 -3.17 -5.49 -10.81
CA LEU A 158 -4.27 -4.55 -11.03
C LEU A 158 -5.16 -4.52 -9.79
N ILE A 159 -5.15 -3.40 -9.06
CA ILE A 159 -5.78 -3.27 -7.74
C ILE A 159 -6.74 -2.08 -7.73
N SER A 160 -7.86 -2.24 -7.05
CA SER A 160 -8.78 -1.15 -6.69
C SER A 160 -9.22 -1.25 -5.24
N VAL A 161 -9.83 -0.18 -4.76
CA VAL A 161 -10.67 -0.17 -3.56
C VAL A 161 -12.13 -0.12 -4.02
N GLU A 162 -12.98 -1.00 -3.48
CA GLU A 162 -14.39 -1.12 -3.88
C GLU A 162 -15.31 -1.10 -2.65
N MET A 163 -16.60 -0.75 -2.85
CA MET A 163 -17.61 -0.88 -1.79
C MET A 163 -17.97 -2.33 -1.52
N GLN A 164 -17.89 -3.20 -2.54
CA GLN A 164 -18.23 -4.62 -2.45
C GLN A 164 -17.30 -5.43 -3.36
N PRO A 165 -16.97 -6.66 -2.97
CA PRO A 165 -16.17 -7.51 -3.83
C PRO A 165 -16.95 -7.93 -5.08
N PRO A 166 -16.30 -8.09 -6.24
CA PRO A 166 -16.91 -8.71 -7.40
C PRO A 166 -17.39 -10.14 -7.10
N LEU A 167 -18.50 -10.55 -7.71
CA LEU A 167 -19.23 -11.81 -7.36
C LEU A 167 -18.38 -13.07 -7.40
N ASP A 168 -17.42 -13.17 -8.34
CA ASP A 168 -16.63 -14.38 -8.56
C ASP A 168 -15.26 -14.35 -7.86
N TYR A 169 -15.02 -13.36 -6.97
CA TYR A 169 -13.72 -13.20 -6.30
C TYR A 169 -13.71 -13.91 -4.95
N LYS A 170 -12.54 -14.41 -4.55
CA LYS A 170 -12.36 -15.14 -3.30
C LYS A 170 -11.84 -14.23 -2.19
N ASP A 171 -12.37 -14.41 -0.98
CA ASP A 171 -11.86 -13.76 0.23
C ASP A 171 -10.47 -14.28 0.59
N CYS A 172 -9.50 -13.37 0.71
CA CYS A 172 -8.13 -13.64 1.16
C CYS A 172 -7.77 -12.85 2.43
N THR A 173 -8.76 -12.48 3.23
CA THR A 173 -8.59 -11.55 4.37
C THR A 173 -7.75 -12.14 5.52
N ASP A 174 -7.40 -13.42 5.50
CA ASP A 174 -6.69 -14.11 6.59
C ASP A 174 -5.18 -13.76 6.70
N TYR A 175 -4.72 -12.69 6.05
CA TYR A 175 -3.35 -12.20 6.16
C TYR A 175 -3.08 -11.52 7.51
N HIS A 176 -1.91 -11.79 8.08
CA HIS A 176 -1.52 -11.32 9.41
C HIS A 176 -0.21 -10.53 9.37
N PHE A 177 -0.28 -9.24 9.08
CA PHE A 177 0.86 -8.33 9.22
C PHE A 177 0.90 -7.70 10.62
N LYS A 178 1.89 -8.11 11.45
CA LYS A 178 2.09 -7.61 12.82
C LYS A 178 3.54 -7.23 13.09
#